data_da05ee81943f7a594599fd4e100f5847
#
_entry.id   da05ee81943f7a594599fd4e100f5847
#
_cell.length_a   1.000
_cell.length_b   1.000
_cell.length_c   1.000
_cell.angle_alpha   90.00
_cell.angle_beta   90.00
_cell.angle_gamma   90.00
#
_symmetry.space_group_name_H-M   'P 1'
#
loop_
_entity.id
_entity.type
_entity.pdbx_description
1 polymer ?
#
loop_
_entity_poly.entity_id
_entity_poly.type
_entity_poly.pdbx_seq_one_letter_code
_entity_poly.pdbx_strand_id
1 'polypeptide(L)'
;VIEQANGGSIEARKITINSLHSHTRIGVSEHLYIKVMGGGENHISFNSRSSLKAKQEVQHFNAQIERNIKEMNMLLAVLNKDLARVRKTKPIVEKIKHIMEENKKNNKPNERSITERVAQYVVLLRRTKYLKERLLTLQAQSKDFSSALENLDLQTQNAKITSDAPWQNDNEIVYESFFP
;
A
#
# COMPACT_ATOMS: atom_id res chain seq x y z
N VAL A 1 -15.20 7.97 -27.47
CA VAL A 1 -15.37 9.16 -28.36
C VAL A 1 -16.72 9.76 -28.05
N ILE A 2 -16.75 11.07 -27.92
CA ILE A 2 -17.95 11.89 -27.63
C ILE A 2 -18.10 12.90 -28.76
N GLU A 3 -19.26 12.90 -29.43
CA GLU A 3 -19.50 13.83 -30.54
C GLU A 3 -19.65 15.27 -30.05
N GLN A 4 -20.45 15.46 -29.01
CA GLN A 4 -20.67 16.78 -28.41
C GLN A 4 -20.76 16.64 -26.89
N ALA A 5 -20.11 17.55 -26.17
CA ALA A 5 -20.19 17.66 -24.72
C ALA A 5 -20.67 19.08 -24.37
N ASN A 6 -21.80 19.18 -23.69
CA ASN A 6 -22.41 20.44 -23.28
C ASN A 6 -23.00 20.28 -21.89
N GLY A 7 -22.27 20.76 -20.88
CA GLY A 7 -22.60 20.52 -19.48
C GLY A 7 -22.33 19.06 -19.02
N GLY A 8 -22.58 18.81 -17.74
CA GLY A 8 -22.44 17.49 -17.15
C GLY A 8 -21.02 17.12 -16.76
N SER A 9 -20.80 15.82 -16.49
CA SER A 9 -19.49 15.30 -16.04
C SER A 9 -19.09 14.06 -16.83
N ILE A 10 -17.83 14.00 -17.24
CA ILE A 10 -17.23 12.93 -18.01
C ILE A 10 -15.96 12.50 -17.31
N GLU A 11 -15.82 11.21 -17.00
CA GLU A 11 -14.60 10.68 -16.40
C GLU A 11 -14.12 9.43 -17.15
N ALA A 12 -12.86 9.43 -17.60
CA ALA A 12 -12.23 8.25 -18.22
C ALA A 12 -10.71 8.37 -18.29
N ARG A 13 -10.02 7.27 -18.62
CA ARG A 13 -8.57 7.29 -18.85
C ARG A 13 -8.19 8.11 -20.08
N LYS A 14 -8.93 7.89 -21.18
CA LYS A 14 -8.73 8.60 -22.45
C LYS A 14 -10.06 9.10 -22.93
N ILE A 15 -10.11 10.37 -23.27
CA ILE A 15 -11.32 11.04 -23.74
C ILE A 15 -11.02 11.70 -25.09
N THR A 16 -11.90 11.48 -26.04
CA THR A 16 -11.90 12.20 -27.32
C THR A 16 -13.24 12.91 -27.46
N ILE A 17 -13.23 14.23 -27.66
CA ILE A 17 -14.41 15.08 -27.82
C ILE A 17 -14.29 15.78 -29.15
N ASN A 18 -15.27 15.61 -30.03
CA ASN A 18 -15.30 16.32 -31.31
C ASN A 18 -15.70 17.78 -31.13
N SER A 19 -16.69 18.07 -30.28
CA SER A 19 -17.07 19.44 -29.95
C SER A 19 -17.35 19.60 -28.47
N LEU A 20 -16.54 20.42 -27.79
CA LEU A 20 -16.69 20.79 -26.38
C LEU A 20 -17.39 22.16 -26.30
N HIS A 21 -18.54 22.18 -25.66
CA HIS A 21 -19.28 23.39 -25.32
C HIS A 21 -18.98 23.83 -23.89
N SER A 22 -19.88 24.62 -23.29
CA SER A 22 -19.65 25.21 -21.98
C SER A 22 -20.07 24.31 -20.81
N HIS A 23 -19.56 24.63 -19.59
CA HIS A 23 -19.98 24.09 -18.30
C HIS A 23 -19.79 22.56 -18.14
N THR A 24 -18.83 21.96 -18.84
CA THR A 24 -18.55 20.54 -18.77
C THR A 24 -17.42 20.27 -17.77
N ARG A 25 -17.60 19.28 -16.90
CA ARG A 25 -16.55 18.76 -16.03
C ARG A 25 -15.93 17.52 -16.65
N ILE A 26 -14.61 17.54 -16.84
CA ILE A 26 -13.88 16.46 -17.49
C ILE A 26 -12.80 15.98 -16.55
N GLY A 27 -12.90 14.71 -16.11
CA GLY A 27 -11.85 14.03 -15.36
C GLY A 27 -11.10 13.04 -16.27
N VAL A 28 -9.77 13.20 -16.40
CA VAL A 28 -8.98 12.33 -17.28
C VAL A 28 -7.68 11.92 -16.62
N SER A 29 -7.21 10.69 -16.85
CA SER A 29 -5.96 10.22 -16.26
C SER A 29 -4.82 10.00 -17.24
N GLU A 30 -5.07 9.95 -18.56
CA GLU A 30 -3.99 9.71 -19.53
C GLU A 30 -3.99 10.72 -20.68
N HIS A 31 -5.10 10.84 -21.41
CA HIS A 31 -5.15 11.69 -22.59
C HIS A 31 -6.53 12.27 -22.86
N LEU A 32 -6.58 13.57 -23.01
CA LEU A 32 -7.74 14.30 -23.49
C LEU A 32 -7.43 14.90 -24.88
N TYR A 33 -8.24 14.52 -25.86
CA TYR A 33 -8.22 15.13 -27.17
C TYR A 33 -9.53 15.87 -27.44
N ILE A 34 -9.42 17.14 -27.80
CA ILE A 34 -10.56 18.00 -28.13
C ILE A 34 -10.35 18.55 -29.56
N LYS A 35 -11.25 18.22 -30.48
CA LYS A 35 -11.16 18.68 -31.86
C LYS A 35 -11.57 20.15 -31.99
N VAL A 36 -12.73 20.49 -31.45
CA VAL A 36 -13.26 21.85 -31.46
C VAL A 36 -13.67 22.27 -30.07
N MET A 37 -13.25 23.46 -29.68
CA MET A 37 -13.64 24.09 -28.42
C MET A 37 -14.55 25.27 -28.72
N GLY A 38 -15.85 25.09 -28.52
CA GLY A 38 -16.89 26.07 -28.87
C GLY A 38 -17.39 26.89 -27.68
N GLY A 39 -16.97 26.59 -26.46
CA GLY A 39 -17.47 27.26 -25.26
C GLY A 39 -16.43 27.39 -24.16
N GLY A 40 -16.76 28.09 -23.08
CA GLY A 40 -15.92 28.32 -21.89
C GLY A 40 -16.49 27.71 -20.61
N GLU A 41 -15.87 28.06 -19.50
CA GLU A 41 -16.25 27.61 -18.16
C GLU A 41 -16.26 26.07 -18.00
N ASN A 42 -15.36 25.41 -18.70
CA ASN A 42 -15.15 23.98 -18.55
C ASN A 42 -14.09 23.75 -17.49
N HIS A 43 -14.34 22.76 -16.61
CA HIS A 43 -13.40 22.34 -15.60
C HIS A 43 -12.78 21.00 -16.00
N ILE A 44 -11.47 21.01 -16.30
CA ILE A 44 -10.73 19.84 -16.74
C ILE A 44 -9.77 19.44 -15.64
N SER A 45 -10.00 18.30 -15.02
CA SER A 45 -9.13 17.77 -13.99
C SER A 45 -8.34 16.56 -14.50
N PHE A 46 -7.03 16.61 -14.28
CA PHE A 46 -6.17 15.43 -14.40
C PHE A 46 -6.09 14.76 -13.06
N ASN A 47 -6.69 13.59 -12.96
CA ASN A 47 -6.58 12.80 -11.76
C ASN A 47 -6.57 11.29 -12.08
N SER A 48 -5.80 10.54 -11.30
CA SER A 48 -5.69 9.10 -11.47
C SER A 48 -6.99 8.34 -11.14
N ARG A 49 -7.97 9.02 -10.53
CA ARG A 49 -9.30 8.48 -10.19
C ARG A 49 -10.33 8.63 -11.30
N SER A 50 -9.96 9.21 -12.46
CA SER A 50 -10.89 9.49 -13.56
C SER A 50 -11.46 8.25 -14.23
N SER A 51 -11.03 7.05 -13.91
CA SER A 51 -11.65 5.82 -14.35
C SER A 51 -12.16 4.98 -13.19
N LEU A 52 -13.28 4.29 -13.38
CA LEU A 52 -13.81 3.36 -12.39
C LEU A 52 -12.77 2.32 -11.97
N LYS A 53 -11.97 1.83 -12.92
CA LYS A 53 -10.90 0.88 -12.66
C LYS A 53 -9.82 1.46 -11.74
N ALA A 54 -9.34 2.68 -12.00
CA ALA A 54 -8.35 3.34 -11.16
C ALA A 54 -8.91 3.60 -9.75
N LYS A 55 -10.17 4.05 -9.63
CA LYS A 55 -10.84 4.19 -8.33
C LYS A 55 -10.85 2.87 -7.54
N GLN A 56 -11.18 1.76 -8.19
CA GLN A 56 -11.20 0.43 -7.57
C GLN A 56 -9.79 -0.03 -7.16
N GLU A 57 -8.78 0.18 -8.00
CA GLU A 57 -7.39 -0.16 -7.69
C GLU A 57 -6.89 0.63 -6.48
N VAL A 58 -7.15 1.93 -6.42
CA VAL A 58 -6.79 2.78 -5.26
C VAL A 58 -7.47 2.30 -3.98
N GLN A 59 -8.78 2.05 -4.04
CA GLN A 59 -9.51 1.53 -2.88
C GLN A 59 -8.96 0.17 -2.43
N HIS A 60 -8.63 -0.71 -3.38
CA HIS A 60 -8.05 -2.00 -3.10
C HIS A 60 -6.68 -1.87 -2.39
N PHE A 61 -5.77 -1.09 -2.94
CA PHE A 61 -4.42 -0.90 -2.37
C PHE A 61 -4.48 -0.27 -0.97
N ASN A 62 -5.29 0.77 -0.79
CA ASN A 62 -5.48 1.40 0.52
C ASN A 62 -6.04 0.41 1.55
N ALA A 63 -7.03 -0.39 1.18
CA ALA A 63 -7.60 -1.41 2.07
C ALA A 63 -6.56 -2.49 2.44
N GLN A 64 -5.67 -2.87 1.51
CA GLN A 64 -4.60 -3.83 1.81
C GLN A 64 -3.55 -3.22 2.75
N ILE A 65 -3.14 -1.98 2.53
CA ILE A 65 -2.22 -1.26 3.42
C ILE A 65 -2.79 -1.18 4.84
N GLU A 66 -4.05 -0.78 4.98
CA GLU A 66 -4.71 -0.71 6.30
C GLU A 66 -4.77 -2.07 7.00
N ARG A 67 -5.09 -3.14 6.27
CA ARG A 67 -5.08 -4.51 6.81
C ARG A 67 -3.69 -4.91 7.29
N ASN A 68 -2.66 -4.64 6.48
CA ASN A 68 -1.28 -4.94 6.82
C ASN A 68 -0.85 -4.16 8.07
N ILE A 69 -1.21 -2.88 8.19
CA ILE A 69 -0.91 -2.05 9.37
C ILE A 69 -1.57 -2.64 10.62
N LYS A 70 -2.84 -3.03 10.54
CA LYS A 70 -3.54 -3.66 11.68
C LYS A 70 -2.88 -4.98 12.10
N GLU A 71 -2.55 -5.84 11.13
CA GLU A 71 -1.84 -7.10 11.40
C GLU A 71 -0.47 -6.85 12.02
N MET A 72 0.32 -5.91 11.46
CA MET A 72 1.63 -5.55 12.00
C MET A 72 1.55 -5.07 13.45
N ASN A 73 0.58 -4.23 13.79
CA ASN A 73 0.40 -3.74 15.16
C ASN A 73 0.08 -4.88 16.14
N MET A 74 -0.78 -5.83 15.75
CA MET A 74 -1.06 -7.01 16.57
C MET A 74 0.19 -7.90 16.75
N LEU A 75 0.93 -8.15 15.68
CA LEU A 75 2.14 -8.96 15.71
C LEU A 75 3.24 -8.31 16.55
N LEU A 76 3.40 -6.99 16.47
CA LEU A 76 4.36 -6.23 17.28
C LEU A 76 4.06 -6.35 18.78
N ALA A 77 2.81 -6.26 19.17
CA ALA A 77 2.41 -6.43 20.57
C ALA A 77 2.78 -7.83 21.09
N VAL A 78 2.51 -8.88 20.29
CA VAL A 78 2.87 -10.26 20.64
C VAL A 78 4.39 -10.45 20.66
N LEU A 79 5.09 -9.93 19.66
CA LEU A 79 6.55 -10.02 19.57
C LEU A 79 7.24 -9.36 20.77
N ASN A 80 6.79 -8.18 21.18
CA ASN A 80 7.35 -7.48 22.33
C ASN A 80 7.17 -8.28 23.63
N LYS A 81 5.99 -8.90 23.81
CA LYS A 81 5.72 -9.79 24.95
C LYS A 81 6.64 -11.02 24.94
N ASP A 82 6.80 -11.65 23.78
CA ASP A 82 7.64 -12.84 23.65
C ASP A 82 9.12 -12.50 23.80
N LEU A 83 9.59 -11.36 23.29
CA LEU A 83 10.97 -10.88 23.50
C LEU A 83 11.27 -10.60 24.98
N ALA A 84 10.31 -10.04 25.73
CA ALA A 84 10.46 -9.84 27.17
C ALA A 84 10.59 -11.19 27.90
N ARG A 85 9.83 -12.21 27.48
CA ARG A 85 9.95 -13.57 28.01
C ARG A 85 11.30 -14.18 27.66
N VAL A 86 11.78 -14.05 26.43
CA VAL A 86 13.10 -14.52 26.00
C VAL A 86 14.19 -13.91 26.87
N ARG A 87 14.14 -12.58 27.10
CA ARG A 87 15.13 -11.90 27.96
C ARG A 87 15.15 -12.43 29.38
N LYS A 88 13.98 -12.70 29.98
CA LYS A 88 13.88 -13.25 31.35
C LYS A 88 14.36 -14.70 31.45
N THR A 89 14.05 -15.52 30.43
CA THR A 89 14.37 -16.97 30.48
C THR A 89 15.77 -17.31 30.01
N LYS A 90 16.37 -16.45 29.17
CA LYS A 90 17.72 -16.69 28.62
C LYS A 90 18.78 -17.05 29.70
N PRO A 91 19.00 -16.26 30.77
CA PRO A 91 20.03 -16.58 31.77
C PRO A 91 19.73 -17.87 32.53
N ILE A 92 18.46 -18.22 32.72
CA ILE A 92 18.06 -19.47 33.37
C ILE A 92 18.40 -20.66 32.48
N VAL A 93 18.09 -20.55 31.18
CA VAL A 93 18.37 -21.62 30.21
C VAL A 93 19.88 -21.80 29.98
N GLU A 94 20.67 -20.73 30.03
CA GLU A 94 22.13 -20.83 29.95
C GLU A 94 22.69 -21.62 31.13
N LYS A 95 22.23 -21.36 32.36
CA LYS A 95 22.60 -22.17 33.55
C LYS A 95 22.16 -23.64 33.41
N ILE A 96 20.94 -23.86 32.91
CA ILE A 96 20.42 -25.21 32.68
C ILE A 96 21.28 -25.97 31.67
N LYS A 97 21.68 -25.33 30.57
CA LYS A 97 22.55 -25.96 29.57
C LYS A 97 23.90 -26.39 30.18
N HIS A 98 24.47 -25.56 31.05
CA HIS A 98 25.70 -25.89 31.75
C HIS A 98 25.53 -27.16 32.60
N ILE A 99 24.43 -27.24 33.36
CA ILE A 99 24.10 -28.44 34.16
C ILE A 99 23.93 -29.68 33.26
N MET A 100 23.26 -29.53 32.12
CA MET A 100 23.08 -30.63 31.16
C MET A 100 24.41 -31.13 30.58
N GLU A 101 25.35 -30.22 30.31
CA GLU A 101 26.69 -30.57 29.85
C GLU A 101 27.51 -31.30 30.94
N GLU A 102 27.41 -30.86 32.17
CA GLU A 102 28.03 -31.54 33.31
C GLU A 102 27.43 -32.94 33.55
N ASN A 103 26.10 -33.06 33.50
CA ASN A 103 25.42 -34.35 33.61
C ASN A 103 25.85 -35.32 32.49
N LYS A 104 26.00 -34.80 31.27
CA LYS A 104 26.49 -35.59 30.11
C LYS A 104 27.91 -36.09 30.33
N LYS A 105 28.82 -35.25 30.87
CA LYS A 105 30.18 -35.64 31.19
C LYS A 105 30.25 -36.72 32.28
N ASN A 106 29.30 -36.69 33.23
CA ASN A 106 29.22 -37.59 34.35
C ASN A 106 28.30 -38.80 34.11
N ASN A 107 27.83 -39.02 32.87
CA ASN A 107 26.86 -40.06 32.51
C ASN A 107 25.56 -40.05 33.34
N LYS A 108 25.12 -38.88 33.83
CA LYS A 108 23.89 -38.71 34.60
C LYS A 108 22.74 -38.35 33.69
N PRO A 109 21.54 -38.92 33.88
CA PRO A 109 20.35 -38.52 33.14
C PRO A 109 19.94 -37.09 33.53
N ASN A 110 19.46 -36.31 32.54
CA ASN A 110 18.85 -35.01 32.79
C ASN A 110 17.44 -35.16 33.36
N GLU A 111 17.10 -34.35 34.33
CA GLU A 111 15.71 -34.27 34.80
C GLU A 111 14.76 -33.82 33.69
N ARG A 112 13.57 -34.40 33.66
CA ARG A 112 12.54 -34.06 32.67
C ARG A 112 12.18 -32.58 32.68
N SER A 113 12.06 -31.99 33.88
CA SER A 113 11.78 -30.56 34.08
C SER A 113 12.79 -29.64 33.40
N ILE A 114 14.05 -30.00 33.39
CA ILE A 114 15.17 -29.28 32.78
C ILE A 114 15.03 -29.32 31.23
N THR A 115 14.79 -30.52 30.70
CA THR A 115 14.64 -30.72 29.24
C THR A 115 13.43 -30.00 28.71
N GLU A 116 12.30 -30.04 29.43
CA GLU A 116 11.06 -29.32 29.05
C GLU A 116 11.25 -27.80 29.01
N ARG A 117 11.97 -27.22 29.99
CA ARG A 117 12.27 -25.77 29.99
C ARG A 117 13.11 -25.34 28.80
N VAL A 118 14.13 -26.12 28.44
CA VAL A 118 14.94 -25.83 27.24
C VAL A 118 14.09 -25.94 25.97
N ALA A 119 13.26 -26.96 25.88
CA ALA A 119 12.36 -27.13 24.73
C ALA A 119 11.38 -25.96 24.59
N GLN A 120 10.75 -25.51 25.67
CA GLN A 120 9.85 -24.33 25.68
C GLN A 120 10.58 -23.07 25.25
N TYR A 121 11.82 -22.87 25.68
CA TYR A 121 12.63 -21.73 25.26
C TYR A 121 12.94 -21.77 23.74
N VAL A 122 13.27 -22.93 23.20
CA VAL A 122 13.51 -23.10 21.76
C VAL A 122 12.25 -22.80 20.96
N VAL A 123 11.08 -23.26 21.43
CA VAL A 123 9.79 -22.94 20.79
C VAL A 123 9.56 -21.43 20.80
N LEU A 124 9.82 -20.76 21.92
CA LEU A 124 9.68 -19.31 22.05
C LEU A 124 10.61 -18.56 21.09
N LEU A 125 11.86 -18.99 20.94
CA LEU A 125 12.81 -18.42 19.99
C LEU A 125 12.34 -18.59 18.53
N ARG A 126 11.87 -19.78 18.18
CA ARG A 126 11.33 -20.04 16.84
C ARG A 126 10.12 -19.14 16.54
N ARG A 127 9.23 -19.00 17.50
CA ARG A 127 8.07 -18.12 17.38
C ARG A 127 8.48 -16.65 17.19
N THR A 128 9.43 -16.15 17.97
CA THR A 128 9.92 -14.77 17.80
C THR A 128 10.60 -14.55 16.45
N LYS A 129 11.31 -15.54 15.93
CA LYS A 129 11.89 -15.50 14.58
C LYS A 129 10.79 -15.41 13.53
N TYR A 130 9.80 -16.31 13.58
CA TYR A 130 8.66 -16.30 12.66
C TYR A 130 7.90 -14.96 12.67
N LEU A 131 7.62 -14.40 13.85
CA LEU A 131 6.93 -13.12 13.97
C LEU A 131 7.72 -11.98 13.32
N LYS A 132 9.05 -11.96 13.47
CA LYS A 132 9.92 -10.98 12.81
C LYS A 132 9.88 -11.13 11.28
N GLU A 133 9.98 -12.34 10.76
CA GLU A 133 9.93 -12.62 9.33
C GLU A 133 8.56 -12.20 8.75
N ARG A 134 7.47 -12.50 9.45
CA ARG A 134 6.13 -12.09 9.04
C ARG A 134 5.97 -10.57 9.00
N LEU A 135 6.50 -9.85 9.99
CA LEU A 135 6.50 -8.38 10.01
C LEU A 135 7.25 -7.80 8.82
N LEU A 136 8.43 -8.33 8.49
CA LEU A 136 9.19 -7.89 7.32
C LEU A 136 8.42 -8.14 6.01
N THR A 137 7.74 -9.28 5.90
CA THR A 137 6.91 -9.58 4.73
C THR A 137 5.75 -8.58 4.58
N LEU A 138 5.03 -8.27 5.66
CA LEU A 138 3.93 -7.31 5.64
C LEU A 138 4.42 -5.89 5.31
N GLN A 139 5.59 -5.51 5.82
CA GLN A 139 6.22 -4.23 5.53
C GLN A 139 6.59 -4.12 4.05
N ALA A 140 7.18 -5.17 3.47
CA ALA A 140 7.50 -5.23 2.05
C ALA A 140 6.23 -5.13 1.19
N GLN A 141 5.19 -5.91 1.49
CA GLN A 141 3.92 -5.85 0.79
C GLN A 141 3.26 -4.45 0.86
N SER A 142 3.30 -3.80 2.02
CA SER A 142 2.76 -2.44 2.15
C SER A 142 3.55 -1.44 1.31
N LYS A 143 4.87 -1.60 1.22
CA LYS A 143 5.71 -0.78 0.34
C LYS A 143 5.37 -0.99 -1.13
N ASP A 144 5.16 -2.25 -1.55
CA ASP A 144 4.78 -2.56 -2.93
C ASP A 144 3.43 -1.91 -3.31
N PHE A 145 2.44 -1.95 -2.42
CA PHE A 145 1.16 -1.28 -2.63
C PHE A 145 1.30 0.25 -2.67
N SER A 146 2.13 0.84 -1.81
CA SER A 146 2.42 2.28 -1.85
C SER A 146 3.09 2.67 -3.18
N SER A 147 4.07 1.90 -3.63
CA SER A 147 4.73 2.14 -4.93
C SER A 147 3.76 1.99 -6.11
N ALA A 148 2.79 1.07 -6.02
CA ALA A 148 1.76 0.94 -7.04
C ALA A 148 0.84 2.17 -7.09
N LEU A 149 0.49 2.76 -5.94
CA LEU A 149 -0.26 4.01 -5.86
C LEU A 149 0.53 5.19 -6.44
N GLU A 150 1.82 5.31 -6.10
CA GLU A 150 2.72 6.33 -6.67
C GLU A 150 2.79 6.22 -8.20
N ASN A 151 2.90 5.00 -8.74
CA ASN A 151 2.93 4.78 -10.18
C ASN A 151 1.61 5.20 -10.87
N LEU A 152 0.46 5.00 -10.23
CA LEU A 152 -0.82 5.49 -10.75
C LEU A 152 -0.85 7.03 -10.80
N ASP A 153 -0.30 7.69 -9.81
CA ASP A 153 -0.21 9.16 -9.77
C ASP A 153 0.77 9.68 -10.84
N LEU A 154 1.95 9.06 -10.97
CA LEU A 154 2.93 9.39 -12.01
C LEU A 154 2.37 9.24 -13.43
N GLN A 155 1.54 8.24 -13.68
CA GLN A 155 0.86 8.10 -14.98
C GLN A 155 -0.03 9.30 -15.29
N THR A 156 -0.69 9.84 -14.28
CA THR A 156 -1.54 11.04 -14.43
C THR A 156 -0.71 12.31 -14.65
N GLN A 157 0.46 12.43 -14.00
CA GLN A 157 1.38 13.56 -14.24
C GLN A 157 1.89 13.62 -15.69
N ASN A 158 1.95 12.48 -16.37
CA ASN A 158 2.31 12.39 -17.78
C ASN A 158 1.09 12.51 -18.72
N ALA A 159 -0.08 12.81 -18.20
CA ALA A 159 -1.27 12.99 -19.01
C ALA A 159 -1.13 14.19 -19.96
N LYS A 160 -1.75 14.09 -21.11
CA LYS A 160 -1.65 15.10 -22.18
C LYS A 160 -3.01 15.61 -22.57
N ILE A 161 -3.08 16.92 -22.81
CA ILE A 161 -4.18 17.54 -23.55
C ILE A 161 -3.68 17.87 -24.96
N THR A 162 -4.45 17.51 -25.96
CA THR A 162 -4.25 17.93 -27.34
C THR A 162 -5.55 18.52 -27.88
N SER A 163 -5.44 19.61 -28.63
CA SER A 163 -6.58 20.25 -29.29
C SER A 163 -6.17 20.70 -30.67
N ASP A 164 -7.08 20.56 -31.63
CA ASP A 164 -6.90 21.08 -33.01
C ASP A 164 -7.23 22.58 -33.11
N ALA A 165 -7.98 23.07 -32.14
CA ALA A 165 -8.37 24.48 -32.07
C ALA A 165 -7.62 25.19 -30.93
N PRO A 166 -7.37 26.50 -31.06
CA PRO A 166 -6.83 27.29 -29.98
C PRO A 166 -7.81 27.29 -28.81
N TRP A 167 -7.23 27.25 -27.60
CA TRP A 167 -8.00 27.37 -26.36
C TRP A 167 -8.60 28.77 -26.30
N GLN A 168 -9.92 28.83 -26.31
CA GLN A 168 -10.69 30.05 -26.16
C GLN A 168 -11.42 30.01 -24.82
N ASN A 169 -11.62 31.19 -24.25
CA ASN A 169 -12.43 31.42 -23.06
C ASN A 169 -11.87 30.83 -21.75
N ASP A 170 -12.55 31.08 -20.65
CA ASP A 170 -12.19 30.73 -19.28
C ASP A 170 -12.39 29.24 -19.00
N ASN A 171 -11.45 28.42 -19.45
CA ASN A 171 -11.42 26.99 -19.14
C ASN A 171 -10.38 26.74 -18.05
N GLU A 172 -10.78 26.06 -16.99
CA GLU A 172 -9.91 25.71 -15.89
C GLU A 172 -9.27 24.34 -16.08
N ILE A 173 -7.96 24.24 -15.90
CA ILE A 173 -7.22 22.97 -15.94
C ILE A 173 -6.53 22.77 -14.58
N VAL A 174 -6.88 21.68 -13.92
CA VAL A 174 -6.38 21.35 -12.59
C VAL A 174 -5.75 19.96 -12.59
N TYR A 175 -4.62 19.82 -11.93
CA TYR A 175 -4.04 18.52 -11.58
C TYR A 175 -4.40 18.17 -10.14
N GLU A 176 -5.04 17.01 -9.95
CA GLU A 176 -5.40 16.50 -8.64
C GLU A 176 -4.54 15.29 -8.29
N SER A 177 -3.59 15.47 -7.36
CA SER A 177 -2.78 14.38 -6.83
C SER A 177 -3.56 13.46 -5.88
N PHE A 178 -3.09 12.22 -5.71
CA PHE A 178 -3.53 11.33 -4.62
C PHE A 178 -3.02 11.77 -3.26
N PHE A 179 -1.85 12.38 -3.25
CA PHE A 179 -1.17 12.77 -2.04
C PHE A 179 -1.45 14.25 -1.77
N PRO A 180 -1.78 14.59 -0.51
CA PRO A 180 -1.97 15.99 -0.11
C PRO A 180 -0.68 16.79 -0.24
#